data_4e516edcebd8dba965bf0b8733896be0
#
_entry.id   4e516edcebd8dba965bf0b8733896be0
#
_cell.length_a   1.000
_cell.length_b   1.000
_cell.length_c   1.000
_cell.angle_alpha   90.00
_cell.angle_beta   90.00
_cell.angle_gamma   90.00
#
_symmetry.space_group_name_H-M   'P 1'
#
loop_
_entity.id
_entity.type
_entity.pdbx_description
1 polymer ?
#
loop_
_entity_poly.entity_id
_entity_poly.type
_entity_poly.pdbx_seq_one_letter_code
_entity_poly.pdbx_strand_id
1 'polypeptide(L)' 'MRDFAAIDFETANNERSSVCSIGIVIVRNGEIVDSFYSLIQ' A
#
# COMPACT_ATOMS: atom_id res chain seq x y z
N MET A 1 -13.08 14.93 -0.30
CA MET A 1 -13.25 13.65 -0.97
C MET A 1 -13.27 12.53 0.01
N ARG A 2 -14.32 11.75 -0.02
CA ARG A 2 -14.46 10.73 0.99
C ARG A 2 -14.24 9.34 0.49
N ASP A 3 -14.21 9.19 -0.82
CA ASP A 3 -13.99 7.89 -1.43
C ASP A 3 -12.69 7.99 -2.18
N PHE A 4 -11.71 7.19 -1.80
CA PHE A 4 -10.44 7.23 -2.48
C PHE A 4 -9.65 5.96 -2.16
N ALA A 5 -8.62 5.74 -2.91
CA ALA A 5 -7.67 4.67 -2.64
C ALA A 5 -6.32 5.31 -2.33
N ALA A 6 -5.72 4.89 -1.27
CA ALA A 6 -4.40 5.35 -0.91
C ALA A 6 -3.41 4.22 -1.16
N ILE A 7 -2.31 4.54 -1.78
CA ILE A 7 -1.29 3.57 -2.12
C ILE A 7 0.00 3.98 -1.44
N ASP A 8 0.64 3.02 -0.83
CA ASP A 8 1.88 3.25 -0.14
C ASP A 8 2.90 2.22 -0.58
N PHE A 9 4.09 2.65 -0.86
CA PHE A 9 5.17 1.78 -1.25
C PHE A 9 6.30 1.88 -0.26
N GLU A 10 6.90 0.73 0.02
CA GLU A 10 8.14 0.73 0.78
C GLU A 10 9.11 -0.16 0.12
N THR A 11 10.33 0.29 -0.04
CA THR A 11 11.37 -0.53 -0.64
C THR A 11 12.34 -0.93 0.43
N ALA A 12 12.89 -2.11 0.28
CA ALA A 12 13.95 -2.53 1.15
C ALA A 12 15.13 -1.63 0.93
N ASN A 13 15.79 -1.30 1.99
CA ASN A 13 16.78 -0.32 1.94
C ASN A 13 18.12 -0.85 1.60
N ASN A 14 18.24 -1.99 1.08
CA ASN A 14 19.50 -2.57 0.77
C ASN A 14 19.76 -2.58 -0.67
N GLU A 15 20.93 -2.30 -1.03
CA GLU A 15 21.26 -2.22 -2.39
C GLU A 15 21.14 -3.55 -3.08
N ARG A 16 21.21 -4.63 -2.33
CA ARG A 16 21.11 -5.91 -2.95
C ARG A 16 19.73 -6.46 -2.95
N SER A 17 18.90 -5.95 -2.17
CA SER A 17 17.58 -6.50 -2.04
C SER A 17 16.66 -5.87 -3.01
N SER A 18 15.85 -6.62 -3.66
CA SER A 18 14.85 -6.06 -4.52
C SER A 18 13.48 -6.23 -3.94
N VAL A 19 13.36 -6.48 -2.69
CA VAL A 19 12.08 -6.64 -2.08
C VAL A 19 11.44 -5.28 -1.90
N CYS A 20 10.19 -5.18 -2.27
CA CYS A 20 9.43 -3.99 -1.93
C CYS A 20 8.04 -4.43 -1.52
N SER A 21 7.35 -3.55 -0.87
CA SER A 21 6.00 -3.83 -0.45
C SER A 21 5.07 -2.74 -0.95
N ILE A 22 3.84 -3.12 -1.15
CA ILE A 22 2.83 -2.19 -1.58
C ILE A 22 1.62 -2.38 -0.69
N GLY A 23 1.08 -1.28 -0.22
CA GLY A 23 -0.13 -1.30 0.56
C GLY A 23 -1.17 -0.45 -0.11
N ILE A 24 -2.39 -0.93 -0.15
CA ILE A 24 -3.49 -0.20 -0.74
C ILE A 24 -4.61 -0.20 0.27
N VAL A 25 -5.15 0.98 0.50
CA VAL A 25 -6.26 1.15 1.41
C VAL A 25 -7.41 1.78 0.65
N ILE A 26 -8.57 1.19 0.77
CA ILE A 26 -9.76 1.70 0.13
C ILE A 26 -10.60 2.40 1.18
N VAL A 27 -10.91 3.65 0.91
CA VAL A 27 -11.69 4.45 1.84
C VAL A 27 -12.99 4.83 1.15
N ARG A 28 -14.09 4.62 1.85
CA ARG A 28 -15.39 5.02 1.36
C ARG A 28 -16.11 5.75 2.46
N ASN A 29 -16.63 6.88 2.11
CA ASN A 29 -17.41 7.67 3.04
C ASN A 29 -16.62 7.98 4.29
N GLY A 30 -15.33 8.18 4.13
CA GLY A 30 -14.48 8.52 5.24
C GLY A 30 -14.07 7.34 6.10
N GLU A 31 -14.37 6.13 5.67
CA GLU A 31 -14.04 4.95 6.44
C GLU A 31 -13.24 3.98 5.61
N ILE A 32 -12.30 3.32 6.25
CA ILE A 32 -11.53 2.29 5.57
C ILE A 32 -12.40 1.05 5.49
N VAL A 33 -12.70 0.63 4.27
CA VAL A 33 -13.55 -0.52 4.03
C VAL A 33 -12.79 -1.71 3.54
N ASP A 34 -11.55 -1.51 3.10
CA ASP A 34 -10.76 -2.64 2.62
C ASP A 34 -9.30 -2.24 2.61
N SER A 35 -8.44 -3.23 2.65
CA SER A 35 -7.03 -2.96 2.54
C SER A 35 -6.32 -4.18 1.99
N PHE A 36 -5.20 -3.95 1.32
CA PHE A 36 -4.40 -4.99 0.73
C PHE A 36 -2.94 -4.72 1.01
N TYR A 37 -2.19 -5.76 1.14
CA TYR A 37 -0.77 -5.62 1.38
C TYR A 37 -0.06 -6.77 0.68
N SER A 38 0.99 -6.47 -0.01
CA SER A 38 1.69 -7.48 -0.77
C SER A 38 3.17 -7.19 -0.78
N LEU A 39 3.95 -8.23 -0.79
CA LEU A 39 5.38 -8.12 -0.99
C LEU A 39 5.69 -8.48 -2.42
N ILE A 40 6.55 -7.70 -3.01
CA ILE A 40 6.96 -7.90 -4.39
C ILE A 40 8.44 -8.16 -4.39
N GLN A 41 8.84 -9.23 -5.00
CA GLN A 41 10.25 -9.56 -5.09
C GLN A 41 10.74 -9.56 -6.50
#